data_9fd462afb742980d9b4a87ca4d8090e4
#
_entry.id   9fd462afb742980d9b4a87ca4d8090e4
#
_cell.length_a   1.000
_cell.length_b   1.000
_cell.length_c   1.000
_cell.angle_alpha   90.00
_cell.angle_beta   90.00
_cell.angle_gamma   90.00
#
_symmetry.space_group_name_H-M   'P 1'
#
loop_
_entity.id
_entity.type
_entity.pdbx_description
1 polymer ?
#
loop_
_entity_poly.entity_id
_entity_poly.type
_entity_poly.pdbx_seq_one_letter_code
_entity_poly.pdbx_strand_id
1 'polypeptide(L)'
;MAGLFLAAVLGGAQAGELQWYRGNTHTHTFWSDGGEFPETVADYYKKQGYHFLALTDHNTFSVGERWMPLSRKGVEAAIERSVNRWGSEHLQFRIQDGTTNKMVRVRPLEEVRSLVEEPGRFILIESLELTSSAAKGKQVHSNPLNVHGKKSPDLRPQDKAVPIEQRLALHEQVVAQYRAAGSSPVFWSINHPNYQNSLKAQHLLAVTNANAVEILNTTRGCFNEGNKAAIQPVEKIWDEANTMRLQRGLPPLFGMAVDDTHRYDSAVPVLNGPGLAWIMVHSPALTADAITAAMARGDFYCSSGITLDTVDFDPAARTLTIAISPAPGVNYTIRFVGSVRKDGAVQSGQILQTTPGLRAVYQMTGNELFVRAVVSCDAPKILTYDNFCDLVPKAWTQPVGWTLAP
;
A
#
# COMPACT_ATOMS: atom_id res chain seq x y z
N MET A 1 -59.20 -11.31 -23.10
CA MET A 1 -58.04 -11.60 -22.24
C MET A 1 -56.89 -10.74 -22.72
N ALA A 2 -56.61 -9.67 -22.01
CA ALA A 2 -55.52 -8.75 -22.35
C ALA A 2 -54.32 -9.11 -21.46
N GLY A 3 -53.22 -9.54 -22.09
CA GLY A 3 -51.99 -9.87 -21.39
C GLY A 3 -51.20 -8.61 -21.11
N LEU A 4 -50.97 -8.31 -19.85
CA LEU A 4 -50.05 -7.28 -19.40
C LEU A 4 -48.61 -7.80 -19.56
N PHE A 5 -47.82 -7.19 -20.45
CA PHE A 5 -46.37 -7.36 -20.47
C PHE A 5 -45.76 -6.43 -19.44
N LEU A 6 -45.21 -6.98 -18.36
CA LEU A 6 -44.40 -6.26 -17.40
C LEU A 6 -42.97 -6.15 -17.98
N ALA A 7 -42.61 -4.98 -18.47
CA ALA A 7 -41.22 -4.70 -18.86
C ALA A 7 -40.41 -4.49 -17.60
N ALA A 8 -39.51 -5.43 -17.28
CA ALA A 8 -38.49 -5.25 -16.25
C ALA A 8 -37.47 -4.22 -16.76
N VAL A 9 -37.50 -3.03 -16.20
CA VAL A 9 -36.42 -2.03 -16.37
C VAL A 9 -35.24 -2.52 -15.57
N LEU A 10 -34.27 -3.14 -16.25
CA LEU A 10 -32.93 -3.34 -15.72
C LEU A 10 -32.30 -1.95 -15.59
N GLY A 11 -32.32 -1.40 -14.39
CA GLY A 11 -31.59 -0.20 -14.03
C GLY A 11 -30.11 -0.48 -14.15
N GLY A 12 -29.48 -0.13 -15.28
CA GLY A 12 -28.03 -0.07 -15.39
C GLY A 12 -27.53 0.93 -14.36
N ALA A 13 -26.72 0.49 -13.40
CA ALA A 13 -26.00 1.38 -12.52
C ALA A 13 -25.16 2.31 -13.41
N GLN A 14 -25.48 3.60 -13.39
CA GLN A 14 -24.69 4.61 -14.07
C GLN A 14 -23.31 4.59 -13.45
N ALA A 15 -22.27 4.26 -14.23
CA ALA A 15 -20.90 4.30 -13.73
C ALA A 15 -20.64 5.71 -13.19
N GLY A 16 -20.32 5.80 -11.90
CA GLY A 16 -20.02 7.07 -11.26
C GLY A 16 -18.85 7.77 -11.96
N GLU A 17 -18.83 9.10 -11.88
CA GLU A 17 -17.68 9.88 -12.36
C GLU A 17 -16.43 9.43 -11.60
N LEU A 18 -15.33 9.23 -12.32
CA LEU A 18 -14.06 8.83 -11.73
C LEU A 18 -13.52 9.94 -10.80
N GLN A 19 -13.18 9.57 -9.58
CA GLN A 19 -12.65 10.47 -8.55
C GLN A 19 -11.37 9.93 -7.94
N TRP A 20 -10.52 10.83 -7.45
CA TRP A 20 -9.31 10.48 -6.73
C TRP A 20 -9.59 10.22 -5.25
N TYR A 21 -9.25 9.04 -4.77
CA TYR A 21 -9.39 8.64 -3.36
C TYR A 21 -8.01 8.40 -2.73
N ARG A 22 -7.70 9.14 -1.68
CA ARG A 22 -6.47 9.00 -0.90
C ARG A 22 -6.60 7.85 0.09
N GLY A 23 -5.62 6.94 0.14
CA GLY A 23 -5.62 5.85 1.09
C GLY A 23 -4.25 5.41 1.56
N ASN A 24 -4.24 4.66 2.67
CA ASN A 24 -3.06 3.93 3.13
C ASN A 24 -3.41 2.45 3.28
N THR A 25 -2.47 1.59 2.88
CA THR A 25 -2.70 0.14 2.78
C THR A 25 -1.75 -0.69 3.63
N HIS A 26 -1.05 -0.02 4.58
CA HIS A 26 -0.15 -0.70 5.52
C HIS A 26 -0.13 0.04 6.85
N THR A 27 -0.82 -0.50 7.85
CA THR A 27 -0.92 0.09 9.21
C THR A 27 -1.13 -1.01 10.24
N HIS A 28 -0.53 -0.82 11.43
CA HIS A 28 -0.60 -1.75 12.55
C HIS A 28 -1.34 -1.16 13.75
N THR A 29 -2.01 -2.03 14.49
CA THR A 29 -2.80 -1.67 15.66
C THR A 29 -2.46 -2.59 16.84
N PHE A 30 -3.21 -2.47 17.95
CA PHE A 30 -3.13 -3.43 19.05
C PHE A 30 -3.61 -4.85 18.69
N TRP A 31 -4.05 -5.09 17.47
CA TRP A 31 -4.27 -6.45 16.98
C TRP A 31 -2.94 -7.18 16.72
N SER A 32 -1.84 -6.47 16.49
CA SER A 32 -0.48 -7.04 16.43
C SER A 32 0.48 -6.26 17.33
N ASP A 33 1.43 -5.57 16.75
CA ASP A 33 2.51 -4.85 17.45
C ASP A 33 2.41 -3.33 17.34
N GLY A 34 1.40 -2.80 16.66
CA GLY A 34 1.09 -1.38 16.64
C GLY A 34 0.84 -0.80 18.04
N GLY A 35 0.96 0.50 18.18
CA GLY A 35 0.92 1.22 19.45
C GLY A 35 -0.40 1.89 19.80
N GLU A 36 -1.53 1.52 19.10
CA GLU A 36 -2.80 2.22 19.30
C GLU A 36 -4.01 1.30 19.05
N PHE A 37 -5.17 1.72 19.56
CA PHE A 37 -6.45 1.07 19.28
C PHE A 37 -6.87 1.28 17.82
N PRO A 38 -7.45 0.25 17.15
CA PRO A 38 -7.77 0.31 15.72
C PRO A 38 -8.75 1.44 15.36
N GLU A 39 -9.71 1.76 16.22
CA GLU A 39 -10.63 2.88 16.02
C GLU A 39 -9.93 4.24 16.08
N THR A 40 -8.95 4.40 16.95
CA THR A 40 -8.16 5.64 17.06
C THR A 40 -7.23 5.80 15.86
N VAL A 41 -6.64 4.70 15.38
CA VAL A 41 -5.87 4.68 14.12
C VAL A 41 -6.73 5.14 12.96
N ALA A 42 -7.90 4.52 12.79
CA ALA A 42 -8.81 4.84 11.69
C ALA A 42 -9.32 6.29 11.75
N ASP A 43 -9.68 6.79 12.94
CA ASP A 43 -10.11 8.18 13.15
C ASP A 43 -8.99 9.18 12.81
N TYR A 44 -7.74 8.83 13.10
CA TYR A 44 -6.59 9.67 12.73
C TYR A 44 -6.51 9.84 11.20
N TYR A 45 -6.49 8.75 10.44
CA TYR A 45 -6.42 8.82 8.97
C TYR A 45 -7.63 9.54 8.37
N LYS A 46 -8.84 9.27 8.88
CA LYS A 46 -10.06 9.98 8.47
C LYS A 46 -9.94 11.49 8.66
N LYS A 47 -9.43 11.95 9.82
CA LYS A 47 -9.22 13.38 10.12
C LYS A 47 -8.15 14.03 9.24
N GLN A 48 -7.17 13.26 8.77
CA GLN A 48 -6.14 13.72 7.84
C GLN A 48 -6.60 13.71 6.37
N GLY A 49 -7.90 13.50 6.11
CA GLY A 49 -8.49 13.56 4.78
C GLY A 49 -8.22 12.32 3.93
N TYR A 50 -7.91 11.18 4.55
CA TYR A 50 -7.91 9.90 3.84
C TYR A 50 -9.36 9.45 3.61
N HIS A 51 -9.56 8.74 2.50
CA HIS A 51 -10.86 8.19 2.11
C HIS A 51 -10.96 6.70 2.43
N PHE A 52 -9.83 6.00 2.48
CA PHE A 52 -9.80 4.60 2.87
C PHE A 52 -8.53 4.23 3.61
N LEU A 53 -8.64 3.18 4.44
CA LEU A 53 -7.55 2.62 5.20
C LEU A 53 -7.65 1.10 5.22
N ALA A 54 -6.53 0.40 5.05
CA ALA A 54 -6.43 -1.02 5.38
C ALA A 54 -5.67 -1.18 6.70
N LEU A 55 -6.28 -1.86 7.67
CA LEU A 55 -5.60 -2.34 8.87
C LEU A 55 -4.97 -3.69 8.54
N THR A 56 -3.64 -3.76 8.65
CA THR A 56 -2.85 -4.89 8.15
C THR A 56 -2.02 -5.52 9.27
N ASP A 57 -2.65 -5.81 10.38
CA ASP A 57 -2.00 -6.42 11.53
C ASP A 57 -1.35 -7.78 11.17
N HIS A 58 -0.18 -8.07 11.74
CA HIS A 58 0.63 -9.25 11.43
C HIS A 58 -0.13 -10.57 11.61
N ASN A 59 -0.29 -11.33 10.54
CA ASN A 59 -0.86 -12.69 10.51
C ASN A 59 -2.20 -12.82 11.22
N THR A 60 -2.98 -11.76 11.34
CA THR A 60 -4.24 -11.81 12.06
C THR A 60 -5.30 -10.95 11.39
N PHE A 61 -6.53 -11.48 11.32
CA PHE A 61 -7.71 -10.67 11.06
C PHE A 61 -8.20 -10.04 12.35
N SER A 62 -8.68 -8.81 12.28
CA SER A 62 -9.26 -8.10 13.43
C SER A 62 -10.69 -8.60 13.71
N VAL A 63 -10.84 -9.90 14.06
CA VAL A 63 -12.13 -10.56 14.30
C VAL A 63 -12.16 -11.29 15.63
N GLY A 64 -13.33 -11.33 16.29
CA GLY A 64 -13.53 -11.99 17.58
C GLY A 64 -13.03 -11.17 18.78
N GLU A 65 -12.76 -11.83 19.88
CA GLU A 65 -12.30 -11.19 21.12
C GLU A 65 -10.78 -11.07 21.19
N ARG A 66 -10.30 -9.88 21.50
CA ARG A 66 -8.90 -9.62 21.83
C ARG A 66 -8.81 -8.74 23.08
N TRP A 67 -7.94 -9.13 23.98
CA TRP A 67 -7.65 -8.42 25.22
C TRP A 67 -6.16 -8.16 25.35
N MET A 68 -5.81 -6.92 25.69
CA MET A 68 -4.43 -6.46 25.83
C MET A 68 -4.11 -6.20 27.29
N PRO A 69 -2.97 -6.68 27.82
CA PRO A 69 -2.57 -6.37 29.18
C PRO A 69 -2.19 -4.87 29.29
N LEU A 70 -2.65 -4.21 30.37
CA LEU A 70 -2.31 -2.82 30.64
C LEU A 70 -0.80 -2.62 30.86
N SER A 71 -0.09 -3.67 31.25
CA SER A 71 1.37 -3.65 31.42
C SER A 71 2.17 -3.56 30.13
N ARG A 72 1.53 -3.74 28.95
CA ARG A 72 2.22 -3.54 27.68
C ARG A 72 2.59 -2.07 27.52
N LYS A 73 3.84 -1.81 27.15
CA LYS A 73 4.36 -0.46 26.93
C LYS A 73 3.48 0.32 25.95
N GLY A 74 3.11 1.55 26.32
CA GLY A 74 2.32 2.46 25.49
C GLY A 74 0.80 2.33 25.63
N VAL A 75 0.28 1.25 26.25
CA VAL A 75 -1.17 1.04 26.40
C VAL A 75 -1.80 2.11 27.28
N GLU A 76 -1.16 2.57 28.36
CA GLU A 76 -1.68 3.61 29.22
C GLU A 76 -1.89 4.94 28.46
N ALA A 77 -0.90 5.38 27.69
CA ALA A 77 -1.02 6.55 26.85
C ALA A 77 -2.07 6.41 25.74
N ALA A 78 -2.23 5.23 25.18
CA ALA A 78 -3.29 4.94 24.19
C ALA A 78 -4.69 4.97 24.85
N ILE A 79 -4.83 4.48 26.07
CA ILE A 79 -6.06 4.59 26.86
C ILE A 79 -6.42 6.06 27.06
N GLU A 80 -5.46 6.89 27.47
CA GLU A 80 -5.67 8.33 27.64
C GLU A 80 -6.16 8.99 26.34
N ARG A 81 -5.51 8.71 25.21
CA ARG A 81 -5.95 9.23 23.90
C ARG A 81 -7.35 8.75 23.53
N SER A 82 -7.65 7.48 23.77
CA SER A 82 -8.97 6.91 23.50
C SER A 82 -10.06 7.54 24.38
N VAL A 83 -9.80 7.70 25.67
CA VAL A 83 -10.73 8.37 26.60
C VAL A 83 -10.98 9.84 26.19
N ASN A 84 -9.92 10.57 25.85
CA ASN A 84 -10.04 11.95 25.37
C ASN A 84 -10.83 12.08 24.07
N ARG A 85 -10.80 11.07 23.23
CA ARG A 85 -11.50 11.07 21.94
C ARG A 85 -12.94 10.54 22.01
N TRP A 86 -13.17 9.48 22.79
CA TRP A 86 -14.41 8.70 22.76
C TRP A 86 -15.18 8.66 24.10
N GLY A 87 -14.57 9.11 25.20
CA GLY A 87 -15.09 8.98 26.56
C GLY A 87 -14.62 7.69 27.25
N SER A 88 -14.68 7.68 28.58
CA SER A 88 -14.20 6.54 29.37
C SER A 88 -15.07 5.27 29.19
N GLU A 89 -16.36 5.43 28.92
CA GLU A 89 -17.32 4.37 28.68
C GLU A 89 -17.07 3.61 27.37
N HIS A 90 -16.24 4.16 26.51
CA HIS A 90 -15.82 3.53 25.25
C HIS A 90 -14.96 2.29 25.51
N LEU A 91 -14.17 2.26 26.58
CA LEU A 91 -13.23 1.20 26.91
C LEU A 91 -13.85 0.14 27.83
N GLN A 92 -13.54 -1.11 27.57
CA GLN A 92 -13.94 -2.25 28.40
C GLN A 92 -12.71 -2.87 29.04
N PHE A 93 -12.80 -3.17 30.33
CA PHE A 93 -11.72 -3.74 31.13
C PHE A 93 -12.15 -5.06 31.76
N ARG A 94 -11.19 -5.96 31.97
CA ARG A 94 -11.37 -7.15 32.77
C ARG A 94 -10.09 -7.51 33.53
N ILE A 95 -10.21 -8.37 34.50
CA ILE A 95 -9.06 -9.08 35.10
C ILE A 95 -8.87 -10.39 34.33
N GLN A 96 -7.66 -10.73 33.98
CA GLN A 96 -7.35 -12.00 33.34
C GLN A 96 -7.56 -13.13 34.35
N ASP A 97 -8.29 -14.17 33.94
CA ASP A 97 -8.65 -15.29 34.80
C ASP A 97 -7.41 -15.91 35.49
N GLY A 98 -7.54 -16.15 36.80
CA GLY A 98 -6.48 -16.74 37.63
C GLY A 98 -5.29 -15.81 37.90
N THR A 99 -5.39 -14.52 37.60
CA THR A 99 -4.31 -13.51 37.77
C THR A 99 -4.83 -12.22 38.38
N THR A 100 -3.91 -11.27 38.65
CA THR A 100 -4.24 -9.87 38.98
C THR A 100 -4.06 -8.92 37.78
N ASN A 101 -3.77 -9.45 36.60
CA ASN A 101 -3.48 -8.65 35.42
C ASN A 101 -4.74 -7.96 34.87
N LYS A 102 -4.72 -6.66 34.81
CA LYS A 102 -5.76 -5.87 34.15
C LYS A 102 -5.57 -5.90 32.65
N MET A 103 -6.66 -6.12 31.94
CA MET A 103 -6.73 -6.17 30.48
C MET A 103 -7.71 -5.13 29.96
N VAL A 104 -7.42 -4.56 28.79
CA VAL A 104 -8.34 -3.70 28.03
C VAL A 104 -8.74 -4.42 26.73
N ARG A 105 -10.01 -4.30 26.34
CA ARG A 105 -10.52 -4.90 25.12
C ARG A 105 -10.04 -4.11 23.89
N VAL A 106 -9.62 -4.83 22.85
CA VAL A 106 -9.35 -4.30 21.50
C VAL A 106 -10.52 -4.64 20.61
N ARG A 107 -11.11 -3.64 19.96
CA ARG A 107 -12.31 -3.83 19.12
C ARG A 107 -12.00 -4.62 17.86
N PRO A 108 -12.90 -5.54 17.44
CA PRO A 108 -12.82 -6.14 16.11
C PRO A 108 -13.22 -5.13 15.03
N LEU A 109 -12.83 -5.42 13.77
CA LEU A 109 -13.03 -4.53 12.61
C LEU A 109 -14.48 -4.10 12.41
N GLU A 110 -15.45 -4.99 12.63
CA GLU A 110 -16.88 -4.68 12.48
C GLU A 110 -17.34 -3.56 13.43
N GLU A 111 -16.89 -3.61 14.69
CA GLU A 111 -17.19 -2.55 15.65
C GLU A 111 -16.45 -1.25 15.31
N VAL A 112 -15.20 -1.35 14.82
CA VAL A 112 -14.43 -0.18 14.36
C VAL A 112 -15.14 0.48 13.18
N ARG A 113 -15.60 -0.29 12.19
CA ARG A 113 -16.38 0.22 11.05
C ARG A 113 -17.57 1.03 11.52
N SER A 114 -18.36 0.47 12.45
CA SER A 114 -19.56 1.13 12.99
C SER A 114 -19.28 2.48 13.66
N LEU A 115 -18.05 2.70 14.13
CA LEU A 115 -17.63 3.95 14.79
C LEU A 115 -17.07 4.99 13.83
N VAL A 116 -16.36 4.55 12.77
CA VAL A 116 -15.54 5.46 11.99
C VAL A 116 -15.90 5.54 10.52
N GLU A 117 -16.50 4.50 9.92
CA GLU A 117 -16.89 4.55 8.53
C GLU A 117 -17.97 5.60 8.30
N GLU A 118 -17.88 6.28 7.17
CA GLU A 118 -18.82 7.28 6.72
C GLU A 118 -19.00 7.11 5.21
N PRO A 119 -20.19 6.68 4.76
CA PRO A 119 -20.47 6.43 3.36
C PRO A 119 -20.08 7.62 2.46
N GLY A 120 -19.35 7.34 1.40
CA GLY A 120 -18.86 8.35 0.46
C GLY A 120 -17.69 9.20 0.96
N ARG A 121 -17.25 9.04 2.22
CA ARG A 121 -16.16 9.82 2.79
C ARG A 121 -14.99 8.98 3.29
N PHE A 122 -15.26 7.90 4.05
CA PHE A 122 -14.19 7.06 4.62
C PHE A 122 -14.66 5.63 4.83
N ILE A 123 -13.84 4.67 4.37
CA ILE A 123 -14.09 3.23 4.53
C ILE A 123 -12.85 2.50 5.06
N LEU A 124 -13.06 1.33 5.65
CA LEU A 124 -12.02 0.38 6.03
C LEU A 124 -12.02 -0.83 5.08
N ILE A 125 -10.88 -1.13 4.49
CA ILE A 125 -10.67 -2.32 3.66
C ILE A 125 -10.10 -3.43 4.55
N GLU A 126 -10.78 -4.58 4.61
CA GLU A 126 -10.32 -5.72 5.38
C GLU A 126 -9.05 -6.31 4.77
N SER A 127 -8.05 -6.54 5.61
CA SER A 127 -6.73 -6.98 5.20
C SER A 127 -5.97 -7.61 6.39
N LEU A 128 -4.78 -8.09 6.12
CA LEU A 128 -3.76 -8.45 7.11
C LEU A 128 -2.39 -8.37 6.45
N GLU A 129 -1.34 -8.35 7.26
CA GLU A 129 0.01 -8.56 6.74
C GLU A 129 0.41 -10.03 6.93
N LEU A 130 0.64 -10.73 5.82
CA LEU A 130 1.29 -12.04 5.82
C LEU A 130 2.76 -11.84 6.16
N THR A 131 3.18 -12.32 7.32
CA THR A 131 4.50 -12.10 7.89
C THR A 131 5.22 -13.41 8.08
N SER A 132 6.38 -13.57 7.46
CA SER A 132 7.24 -14.73 7.61
C SER A 132 8.73 -14.36 7.53
N SER A 133 9.59 -15.27 8.01
CA SER A 133 11.03 -15.15 7.90
C SER A 133 11.60 -16.23 6.99
N ALA A 134 12.61 -15.88 6.25
CA ALA A 134 13.38 -16.77 5.38
C ALA A 134 14.80 -16.99 5.92
N ALA A 135 15.61 -17.71 5.17
CA ALA A 135 17.01 -17.98 5.48
C ALA A 135 17.77 -16.69 5.84
N LYS A 136 18.68 -16.80 6.79
CA LYS A 136 19.51 -15.69 7.33
C LYS A 136 18.68 -14.56 7.96
N GLY A 137 17.47 -14.86 8.46
CA GLY A 137 16.58 -13.89 9.12
C GLY A 137 15.98 -12.84 8.18
N LYS A 138 15.98 -13.08 6.87
CA LYS A 138 15.35 -12.18 5.89
C LYS A 138 13.84 -12.14 6.10
N GLN A 139 13.29 -10.95 6.12
CA GLN A 139 11.86 -10.76 6.30
C GLN A 139 11.13 -10.85 4.95
N VAL A 140 10.05 -11.61 4.92
CA VAL A 140 9.18 -11.75 3.74
C VAL A 140 7.77 -11.44 4.19
N HIS A 141 7.30 -10.26 3.81
CA HIS A 141 5.99 -9.75 4.20
C HIS A 141 5.18 -9.37 2.95
N SER A 142 3.86 -9.44 3.05
CA SER A 142 2.97 -9.03 1.95
C SER A 142 1.54 -8.77 2.43
N ASN A 143 0.85 -7.83 1.79
CA ASN A 143 -0.50 -7.41 2.14
C ASN A 143 -1.51 -7.79 1.04
N PRO A 144 -2.35 -8.82 1.25
CA PRO A 144 -3.57 -9.00 0.47
C PRO A 144 -4.66 -8.07 0.99
N LEU A 145 -5.19 -7.21 0.14
CA LEU A 145 -6.27 -6.27 0.43
C LEU A 145 -7.60 -6.83 -0.04
N ASN A 146 -8.68 -6.45 0.66
CA ASN A 146 -10.05 -6.88 0.38
C ASN A 146 -10.19 -8.40 0.49
N VAL A 147 -9.63 -8.94 1.55
CA VAL A 147 -9.70 -10.36 1.93
C VAL A 147 -10.48 -10.51 3.22
N HIS A 148 -11.24 -11.60 3.33
CA HIS A 148 -12.09 -11.87 4.48
C HIS A 148 -11.68 -13.18 5.14
N GLY A 149 -11.55 -13.17 6.46
CA GLY A 149 -11.16 -14.37 7.18
C GLY A 149 -11.47 -14.32 8.67
N LYS A 150 -11.61 -15.51 9.26
CA LYS A 150 -11.83 -15.68 10.70
C LYS A 150 -10.63 -16.27 11.42
N LYS A 151 -9.67 -16.79 10.69
CA LYS A 151 -8.49 -17.44 11.23
C LYS A 151 -7.24 -16.86 10.64
N SER A 152 -6.21 -16.72 11.46
CA SER A 152 -4.87 -16.41 11.00
C SER A 152 -4.38 -17.44 9.97
N PRO A 153 -3.71 -17.02 8.90
CA PRO A 153 -3.13 -17.95 7.95
C PRO A 153 -2.03 -18.80 8.61
N ASP A 154 -1.91 -20.05 8.20
CA ASP A 154 -0.83 -20.92 8.65
C ASP A 154 0.39 -20.76 7.71
N LEU A 155 1.34 -19.95 8.14
CA LEU A 155 2.60 -19.71 7.43
C LEU A 155 3.75 -20.60 7.95
N ARG A 156 3.43 -21.69 8.66
CA ARG A 156 4.43 -22.65 9.12
C ARG A 156 4.88 -23.62 8.01
N PRO A 157 6.04 -24.21 8.12
CA PRO A 157 6.99 -24.06 9.22
C PRO A 157 7.75 -22.73 9.15
N GLN A 158 8.00 -22.13 10.32
CA GLN A 158 8.88 -20.94 10.46
C GLN A 158 10.37 -21.37 10.38
N ASP A 159 10.68 -22.26 9.47
CA ASP A 159 12.03 -22.72 9.26
C ASP A 159 12.89 -21.59 8.67
N LYS A 160 13.85 -21.15 9.46
CA LYS A 160 14.79 -20.07 9.09
C LYS A 160 15.79 -20.47 7.99
N ALA A 161 15.77 -21.73 7.55
CA ALA A 161 16.59 -22.22 6.43
C ALA A 161 15.86 -22.11 5.08
N VAL A 162 14.55 -21.81 5.06
CA VAL A 162 13.76 -21.75 3.83
C VAL A 162 14.19 -20.57 2.96
N PRO A 163 14.43 -20.76 1.66
CA PRO A 163 14.72 -19.69 0.71
C PRO A 163 13.58 -18.66 0.62
N ILE A 164 13.93 -17.42 0.26
CA ILE A 164 12.97 -16.31 0.10
C ILE A 164 11.88 -16.66 -0.91
N GLU A 165 12.24 -17.26 -2.02
CA GLU A 165 11.32 -17.65 -3.11
C GLU A 165 10.26 -18.64 -2.63
N GLN A 166 10.62 -19.58 -1.76
CA GLN A 166 9.67 -20.54 -1.19
C GLN A 166 8.71 -19.83 -0.20
N ARG A 167 9.17 -18.83 0.55
CA ARG A 167 8.29 -18.01 1.40
C ARG A 167 7.31 -17.19 0.57
N LEU A 168 7.79 -16.56 -0.48
CA LEU A 168 6.94 -15.84 -1.42
C LEU A 168 5.90 -16.75 -2.07
N ALA A 169 6.30 -17.95 -2.49
CA ALA A 169 5.38 -18.95 -3.05
C ALA A 169 4.32 -19.41 -2.02
N LEU A 170 4.68 -19.54 -0.74
CA LEU A 170 3.70 -19.82 0.33
C LEU A 170 2.69 -18.68 0.49
N HIS A 171 3.15 -17.43 0.49
CA HIS A 171 2.24 -16.27 0.52
C HIS A 171 1.31 -16.28 -0.70
N GLU A 172 1.82 -16.57 -1.90
CA GLU A 172 1.00 -16.67 -3.12
C GLU A 172 -0.09 -17.74 -2.99
N GLN A 173 0.24 -18.90 -2.39
CA GLN A 173 -0.75 -19.95 -2.13
C GLN A 173 -1.85 -19.51 -1.16
N VAL A 174 -1.49 -18.79 -0.09
CA VAL A 174 -2.46 -18.23 0.86
C VAL A 174 -3.37 -17.21 0.17
N VAL A 175 -2.79 -16.31 -0.64
CA VAL A 175 -3.57 -15.32 -1.39
C VAL A 175 -4.48 -15.99 -2.43
N ALA A 176 -4.03 -17.06 -3.09
CA ALA A 176 -4.86 -17.83 -4.00
C ALA A 176 -6.07 -18.46 -3.28
N GLN A 177 -5.92 -18.92 -2.03
CA GLN A 177 -7.04 -19.40 -1.22
C GLN A 177 -8.06 -18.26 -0.93
N TYR A 178 -7.60 -17.05 -0.60
CA TYR A 178 -8.50 -15.91 -0.40
C TYR A 178 -9.25 -15.55 -1.69
N ARG A 179 -8.58 -15.54 -2.83
CA ARG A 179 -9.21 -15.31 -4.14
C ARG A 179 -10.27 -16.37 -4.47
N ALA A 180 -10.01 -17.63 -4.13
CA ALA A 180 -10.94 -18.72 -4.37
C ALA A 180 -12.14 -18.74 -3.40
N ALA A 181 -11.98 -18.20 -2.20
CA ALA A 181 -13.02 -18.20 -1.17
C ALA A 181 -14.02 -17.05 -1.30
N GLY A 182 -13.70 -15.99 -2.03
CA GLY A 182 -14.52 -14.78 -2.16
C GLY A 182 -14.82 -14.42 -3.62
N SER A 183 -15.78 -13.50 -3.79
CA SER A 183 -16.11 -12.89 -5.10
C SER A 183 -15.46 -11.51 -5.28
N SER A 184 -14.87 -10.95 -4.23
CA SER A 184 -14.27 -9.62 -4.23
C SER A 184 -12.91 -9.61 -4.91
N PRO A 185 -12.54 -8.51 -5.61
CA PRO A 185 -11.21 -8.34 -6.17
C PRO A 185 -10.16 -8.26 -5.07
N VAL A 186 -9.22 -9.19 -5.03
CA VAL A 186 -8.10 -9.20 -4.09
C VAL A 186 -6.89 -8.56 -4.75
N PHE A 187 -6.43 -7.44 -4.19
CA PHE A 187 -5.18 -6.79 -4.56
C PHE A 187 -4.06 -7.24 -3.62
N TRP A 188 -2.92 -7.65 -4.15
CA TRP A 188 -1.82 -8.21 -3.35
C TRP A 188 -0.50 -7.49 -3.62
N SER A 189 0.10 -6.90 -2.57
CA SER A 189 1.41 -6.23 -2.62
C SER A 189 2.47 -6.98 -1.83
N ILE A 190 3.72 -6.92 -2.33
CA ILE A 190 4.92 -7.39 -1.62
C ILE A 190 5.50 -6.19 -0.85
N ASN A 191 5.75 -6.37 0.46
CA ASN A 191 6.11 -5.28 1.34
C ASN A 191 7.62 -5.01 1.38
N HIS A 192 7.99 -3.76 1.62
CA HIS A 192 9.29 -3.20 2.02
C HIS A 192 10.53 -4.04 1.62
N PRO A 193 10.89 -4.17 0.33
CA PRO A 193 11.99 -5.03 -0.13
C PRO A 193 13.32 -4.77 0.59
N ASN A 194 13.57 -3.51 0.94
CA ASN A 194 14.80 -3.08 1.59
C ASN A 194 14.81 -3.21 3.11
N TYR A 195 13.68 -3.59 3.74
CA TYR A 195 13.68 -3.88 5.17
C TYR A 195 14.68 -5.00 5.47
N GLN A 196 15.69 -4.70 6.29
CA GLN A 196 16.81 -5.61 6.56
C GLN A 196 17.52 -6.14 5.28
N ASN A 197 17.44 -5.39 4.17
CA ASN A 197 17.99 -5.80 2.88
C ASN A 197 17.50 -7.19 2.45
N SER A 198 16.19 -7.44 2.55
CA SER A 198 15.62 -8.78 2.40
C SER A 198 15.41 -9.18 0.96
N LEU A 199 14.70 -8.37 0.17
CA LEU A 199 14.33 -8.76 -1.19
C LEU A 199 15.21 -8.07 -2.24
N LYS A 200 15.38 -8.74 -3.36
CA LYS A 200 16.07 -8.27 -4.58
C LYS A 200 15.12 -8.45 -5.77
N ALA A 201 15.41 -7.81 -6.88
CA ALA A 201 14.58 -7.87 -8.08
C ALA A 201 14.27 -9.30 -8.53
N GLN A 202 15.25 -10.22 -8.49
CA GLN A 202 15.05 -11.61 -8.89
C GLN A 202 14.05 -12.37 -8.00
N HIS A 203 13.96 -12.04 -6.69
CA HIS A 203 13.00 -12.70 -5.80
C HIS A 203 11.55 -12.38 -6.19
N LEU A 204 11.30 -11.18 -6.75
CA LEU A 204 9.97 -10.76 -7.20
C LEU A 204 9.47 -11.50 -8.47
N LEU A 205 10.31 -12.35 -9.06
CA LEU A 205 9.91 -13.27 -10.12
C LEU A 205 9.21 -14.54 -9.59
N ALA A 206 9.39 -14.83 -8.30
CA ALA A 206 8.76 -15.99 -7.67
C ALA A 206 7.25 -15.81 -7.42
N VAL A 207 6.76 -14.58 -7.49
CA VAL A 207 5.34 -14.24 -7.31
C VAL A 207 4.73 -13.82 -8.64
N THR A 208 3.98 -14.73 -9.25
CA THR A 208 3.42 -14.52 -10.60
C THR A 208 2.14 -13.67 -10.56
N ASN A 209 1.35 -13.80 -9.50
CA ASN A 209 0.04 -13.18 -9.32
C ASN A 209 0.03 -12.00 -8.34
N ALA A 210 1.21 -11.52 -7.89
CA ALA A 210 1.29 -10.27 -7.14
C ALA A 210 0.97 -9.08 -8.06
N ASN A 211 0.24 -8.10 -7.51
CA ASN A 211 -0.12 -6.90 -8.22
C ASN A 211 0.93 -5.80 -8.06
N ALA A 212 1.57 -5.71 -6.90
CA ALA A 212 2.42 -4.56 -6.56
C ALA A 212 3.59 -4.91 -5.64
N VAL A 213 4.48 -3.94 -5.49
CA VAL A 213 5.58 -3.93 -4.51
C VAL A 213 5.64 -2.56 -3.85
N GLU A 214 5.93 -2.51 -2.56
CA GLU A 214 6.16 -1.23 -1.88
C GLU A 214 7.48 -0.62 -2.33
N ILE A 215 7.40 0.56 -2.94
CA ILE A 215 8.55 1.34 -3.41
C ILE A 215 8.94 2.42 -2.41
N LEU A 216 8.03 2.79 -1.53
CA LEU A 216 8.25 3.64 -0.37
C LEU A 216 7.50 3.05 0.83
N ASN A 217 8.22 2.76 1.89
CA ASN A 217 7.68 2.39 3.18
C ASN A 217 8.38 3.24 4.24
N THR A 218 7.61 3.95 5.09
CA THR A 218 8.18 4.94 6.02
C THR A 218 8.56 4.36 7.39
N THR A 219 8.51 3.03 7.52
CA THR A 219 9.00 2.35 8.72
C THR A 219 10.52 2.37 8.81
N ARG A 220 11.01 2.48 10.04
CA ARG A 220 12.46 2.44 10.33
C ARG A 220 13.09 1.14 9.86
N GLY A 221 14.20 1.27 9.13
CA GLY A 221 14.91 0.11 8.57
C GLY A 221 14.53 -0.21 7.13
N CYS A 222 13.56 0.48 6.55
CA CYS A 222 13.26 0.46 5.12
C CYS A 222 14.16 1.47 4.41
N PHE A 223 15.28 1.00 3.87
CA PHE A 223 16.26 1.84 3.16
C PHE A 223 15.78 2.14 1.74
N ASN A 224 14.71 2.94 1.59
CA ASN A 224 14.08 3.18 0.30
C ASN A 224 15.02 3.72 -0.77
N GLU A 225 15.89 4.68 -0.40
CA GLU A 225 16.90 5.27 -1.30
C GLU A 225 18.20 4.45 -1.38
N GLY A 226 18.21 3.27 -0.75
CA GLY A 226 19.40 2.45 -0.62
C GLY A 226 20.40 3.01 0.40
N ASN A 227 21.60 2.44 0.44
CA ASN A 227 22.73 2.98 1.19
C ASN A 227 24.04 2.77 0.43
N LYS A 228 25.07 3.54 0.82
CA LYS A 228 26.38 3.52 0.13
C LYS A 228 27.07 2.15 0.19
N ALA A 229 26.69 1.25 1.09
CA ALA A 229 27.48 0.05 1.35
C ALA A 229 27.03 -1.19 0.56
N ALA A 230 25.73 -1.40 0.29
CA ALA A 230 25.26 -2.60 -0.43
C ALA A 230 23.76 -2.65 -0.70
N ILE A 231 22.95 -1.69 -0.24
CA ILE A 231 21.50 -1.72 -0.42
C ILE A 231 21.14 -0.85 -1.63
N GLN A 232 20.56 -1.49 -2.63
CA GLN A 232 20.12 -0.84 -3.85
C GLN A 232 18.83 -0.04 -3.57
N PRO A 233 18.62 1.16 -4.18
CA PRO A 233 17.35 1.87 -4.08
C PRO A 233 16.17 0.99 -4.48
N VAL A 234 15.03 1.11 -3.79
CA VAL A 234 13.85 0.30 -4.10
C VAL A 234 13.30 0.60 -5.49
N GLU A 235 13.34 1.86 -5.95
CA GLU A 235 12.96 2.22 -7.32
C GLU A 235 13.75 1.42 -8.36
N LYS A 236 15.05 1.19 -8.12
CA LYS A 236 15.89 0.38 -9.01
C LYS A 236 15.52 -1.10 -8.94
N ILE A 237 15.22 -1.66 -7.75
CA ILE A 237 14.71 -3.02 -7.59
C ILE A 237 13.41 -3.19 -8.37
N TRP A 238 12.51 -2.20 -8.30
CA TRP A 238 11.22 -2.21 -9.00
C TRP A 238 11.39 -2.21 -10.52
N ASP A 239 12.23 -1.31 -11.06
CA ASP A 239 12.48 -1.23 -12.50
C ASP A 239 13.17 -2.51 -13.04
N GLU A 240 14.15 -3.05 -12.32
CA GLU A 240 14.83 -4.30 -12.68
C GLU A 240 13.86 -5.49 -12.64
N ALA A 241 13.03 -5.59 -11.59
CA ALA A 241 12.02 -6.65 -11.47
C ALA A 241 11.03 -6.58 -12.63
N ASN A 242 10.50 -5.40 -12.94
CA ASN A 242 9.55 -5.22 -14.03
C ASN A 242 10.16 -5.51 -15.40
N THR A 243 11.42 -5.14 -15.60
CA THR A 243 12.15 -5.51 -16.82
C THR A 243 12.23 -7.04 -16.98
N MET A 244 12.67 -7.73 -15.94
CA MET A 244 12.79 -9.19 -15.95
C MET A 244 11.42 -9.89 -16.08
N ARG A 245 10.37 -9.35 -15.43
CA ARG A 245 9.01 -9.90 -15.51
C ARG A 245 8.47 -9.82 -16.94
N LEU A 246 8.55 -8.65 -17.57
CA LEU A 246 8.10 -8.45 -18.97
C LEU A 246 8.87 -9.33 -19.95
N GLN A 247 10.18 -9.51 -19.76
CA GLN A 247 10.98 -10.43 -20.58
C GLN A 247 10.57 -11.92 -20.43
N ARG A 248 9.87 -12.27 -19.32
CA ARG A 248 9.33 -13.60 -19.04
C ARG A 248 7.83 -13.75 -19.33
N GLY A 249 7.21 -12.73 -19.95
CA GLY A 249 5.77 -12.74 -20.21
C GLY A 249 4.90 -12.57 -18.97
N LEU A 250 5.44 -12.00 -17.89
CA LEU A 250 4.70 -11.67 -16.66
C LEU A 250 4.33 -10.18 -16.64
N PRO A 251 3.14 -9.82 -16.14
CA PRO A 251 2.78 -8.40 -15.99
C PRO A 251 3.72 -7.69 -15.02
N PRO A 252 3.95 -6.38 -15.18
CA PRO A 252 4.74 -5.62 -14.25
C PRO A 252 4.05 -5.52 -12.88
N LEU A 253 4.82 -5.33 -11.82
CA LEU A 253 4.33 -4.97 -10.51
C LEU A 253 4.10 -3.46 -10.45
N PHE A 254 2.99 -3.04 -9.88
CA PHE A 254 2.75 -1.63 -9.56
C PHE A 254 3.56 -1.20 -8.34
N GLY A 255 3.85 0.11 -8.22
CA GLY A 255 4.52 0.66 -7.05
C GLY A 255 3.51 1.09 -5.98
N MET A 256 3.82 0.87 -4.70
CA MET A 256 3.03 1.32 -3.56
C MET A 256 3.85 2.24 -2.67
N ALA A 257 3.22 3.29 -2.13
CA ALA A 257 3.80 4.12 -1.07
C ALA A 257 2.90 4.02 0.17
N VAL A 258 3.49 3.64 1.31
CA VAL A 258 2.77 3.28 2.53
C VAL A 258 3.48 3.77 3.78
N ASP A 259 2.75 3.91 4.88
CA ASP A 259 3.31 4.32 6.16
C ASP A 259 3.92 3.16 6.95
N ASP A 260 3.28 2.00 6.96
CA ASP A 260 3.62 0.87 7.83
C ASP A 260 3.69 1.34 9.30
N THR A 261 2.61 1.99 9.72
CA THR A 261 2.57 2.75 10.96
C THR A 261 2.48 1.85 12.19
N HIS A 262 3.37 2.11 13.15
CA HIS A 262 3.38 1.45 14.47
C HIS A 262 3.29 2.44 15.62
N ARG A 263 3.52 3.75 15.37
CA ARG A 263 3.61 4.79 16.39
C ARG A 263 2.60 5.90 16.14
N TYR A 264 1.84 6.22 17.16
CA TYR A 264 0.79 7.24 17.13
C TYR A 264 0.92 8.25 18.27
N ASP A 265 2.06 8.24 18.96
CA ASP A 265 2.34 8.98 20.19
C ASP A 265 3.03 10.33 19.97
N SER A 266 3.22 10.73 18.71
CA SER A 266 3.89 11.98 18.36
C SER A 266 2.97 12.94 17.61
N ALA A 267 3.02 14.20 18.00
CA ALA A 267 2.33 15.29 17.32
C ALA A 267 3.05 15.77 16.04
N VAL A 268 4.28 15.33 15.83
CA VAL A 268 5.11 15.70 14.67
C VAL A 268 5.38 14.48 13.80
N PRO A 269 5.65 14.65 12.49
CA PRO A 269 6.05 13.56 11.63
C PRO A 269 7.25 12.80 12.23
N VAL A 270 7.09 11.49 12.44
CA VAL A 270 8.13 10.62 12.97
C VAL A 270 8.15 9.32 12.19
N LEU A 271 9.28 8.64 12.21
CA LEU A 271 9.40 7.28 11.69
C LEU A 271 8.39 6.34 12.33
N ASN A 272 7.84 5.44 11.54
CA ASN A 272 6.75 4.56 11.94
C ASN A 272 5.47 5.33 12.33
N GLY A 273 5.40 6.62 12.02
CA GLY A 273 4.23 7.47 12.25
C GLY A 273 3.32 7.53 11.03
N PRO A 274 2.06 7.95 11.19
CA PRO A 274 1.08 7.97 10.11
C PRO A 274 1.19 9.23 9.24
N GLY A 275 0.71 9.13 7.99
CA GLY A 275 0.49 10.28 7.11
C GLY A 275 1.70 10.74 6.32
N LEU A 276 2.75 9.93 6.24
CA LEU A 276 4.00 10.24 5.54
C LEU A 276 4.01 9.79 4.08
N ALA A 277 3.25 8.74 3.77
CA ALA A 277 3.12 8.19 2.43
C ALA A 277 1.69 7.71 2.18
N TRP A 278 1.24 7.74 0.92
CA TRP A 278 -0.10 7.31 0.55
C TRP A 278 -0.20 6.95 -0.93
N ILE A 279 -1.31 6.35 -1.28
CA ILE A 279 -1.74 6.18 -2.67
C ILE A 279 -2.95 7.04 -2.98
N MET A 280 -3.07 7.46 -4.24
CA MET A 280 -4.25 8.13 -4.79
C MET A 280 -4.84 7.21 -5.85
N VAL A 281 -6.05 6.69 -5.60
CA VAL A 281 -6.73 5.74 -6.48
C VAL A 281 -7.83 6.44 -7.26
N HIS A 282 -7.82 6.27 -8.59
CA HIS A 282 -8.83 6.82 -9.50
C HIS A 282 -9.94 5.79 -9.72
N SER A 283 -11.05 5.97 -9.01
CA SER A 283 -12.12 4.97 -8.92
C SER A 283 -13.51 5.59 -9.13
N PRO A 284 -14.49 4.83 -9.69
CA PRO A 284 -15.86 5.32 -9.84
C PRO A 284 -16.65 5.33 -8.52
N ALA A 285 -16.15 4.68 -7.47
CA ALA A 285 -16.83 4.62 -6.18
C ALA A 285 -15.84 4.40 -5.02
N LEU A 286 -16.20 4.88 -3.84
CA LEU A 286 -15.48 4.61 -2.59
C LEU A 286 -16.06 3.34 -1.94
N THR A 287 -15.71 2.19 -2.49
CA THR A 287 -16.00 0.86 -1.94
C THR A 287 -14.75 0.00 -2.01
N ALA A 288 -14.62 -1.00 -1.14
CA ALA A 288 -13.44 -1.88 -1.13
C ALA A 288 -13.22 -2.53 -2.50
N ASP A 289 -14.30 -3.04 -3.13
CA ASP A 289 -14.24 -3.69 -4.44
C ASP A 289 -13.83 -2.73 -5.56
N ALA A 290 -14.42 -1.52 -5.61
CA ALA A 290 -14.09 -0.54 -6.64
C ALA A 290 -12.64 -0.04 -6.51
N ILE A 291 -12.19 0.24 -5.29
CA ILE A 291 -10.82 0.66 -4.99
C ILE A 291 -9.82 -0.44 -5.39
N THR A 292 -10.00 -1.68 -4.93
CA THR A 292 -9.05 -2.76 -5.24
C THR A 292 -9.08 -3.17 -6.71
N ALA A 293 -10.24 -3.08 -7.37
CA ALA A 293 -10.35 -3.28 -8.83
C ALA A 293 -9.62 -2.19 -9.62
N ALA A 294 -9.74 -0.90 -9.22
CA ALA A 294 -9.00 0.20 -9.83
C ALA A 294 -7.48 0.02 -9.62
N MET A 295 -7.07 -0.33 -8.40
CA MET A 295 -5.66 -0.62 -8.11
C MET A 295 -5.12 -1.77 -8.97
N ALA A 296 -5.90 -2.84 -9.19
CA ALA A 296 -5.49 -3.99 -10.00
C ALA A 296 -5.30 -3.64 -11.49
N ARG A 297 -5.91 -2.55 -11.97
CA ARG A 297 -5.67 -2.01 -13.32
C ARG A 297 -4.52 -1.02 -13.39
N GLY A 298 -3.95 -0.59 -12.25
CA GLY A 298 -2.93 0.46 -12.18
C GLY A 298 -3.50 1.89 -12.18
N ASP A 299 -4.81 2.06 -11.96
CA ASP A 299 -5.49 3.35 -11.93
C ASP A 299 -5.19 4.09 -10.62
N PHE A 300 -3.92 4.25 -10.30
CA PHE A 300 -3.48 4.95 -9.09
C PHE A 300 -2.04 5.46 -9.23
N TYR A 301 -1.68 6.41 -8.38
CA TYR A 301 -0.30 6.85 -8.19
C TYR A 301 0.08 6.88 -6.70
N CYS A 302 1.38 6.93 -6.42
CA CYS A 302 1.93 6.99 -5.07
C CYS A 302 2.45 8.38 -4.76
N SER A 303 2.40 8.79 -3.49
CA SER A 303 2.92 10.09 -3.06
C SER A 303 3.47 10.07 -1.64
N SER A 304 4.45 10.93 -1.41
CA SER A 304 4.94 11.37 -0.11
C SER A 304 4.85 12.89 0.06
N GLY A 305 3.94 13.58 -0.67
CA GLY A 305 3.77 15.02 -0.52
C GLY A 305 3.37 15.78 -1.80
N ILE A 306 3.39 15.15 -2.96
CA ILE A 306 3.02 15.78 -4.24
C ILE A 306 1.65 15.27 -4.69
N THR A 307 0.76 16.19 -5.08
CA THR A 307 -0.53 15.87 -5.68
C THR A 307 -0.46 16.03 -7.18
N LEU A 308 -0.97 15.04 -7.91
CA LEU A 308 -1.09 15.05 -9.36
C LEU A 308 -2.56 15.29 -9.75
N ASP A 309 -2.80 16.27 -10.62
CA ASP A 309 -4.13 16.53 -11.19
C ASP A 309 -4.44 15.56 -12.34
N THR A 310 -3.40 15.24 -13.13
CA THR A 310 -3.53 14.36 -14.29
C THR A 310 -2.44 13.29 -14.27
N VAL A 311 -2.88 12.05 -14.38
CA VAL A 311 -2.05 10.90 -14.77
C VAL A 311 -2.84 10.18 -15.85
N ASP A 312 -2.49 10.43 -17.10
CA ASP A 312 -3.23 9.93 -18.25
C ASP A 312 -2.31 9.25 -19.26
N PHE A 313 -2.64 8.02 -19.61
CA PHE A 313 -1.96 7.28 -20.66
C PHE A 313 -2.92 7.00 -21.81
N ASP A 314 -2.68 7.63 -22.94
CA ASP A 314 -3.37 7.32 -24.20
C ASP A 314 -2.68 6.12 -24.88
N PRO A 315 -3.30 4.93 -24.91
CA PRO A 315 -2.69 3.76 -25.53
C PRO A 315 -2.65 3.85 -27.08
N ALA A 316 -3.53 4.64 -27.71
CA ALA A 316 -3.55 4.82 -29.15
C ALA A 316 -2.43 5.76 -29.61
N ALA A 317 -2.32 6.90 -28.93
CA ALA A 317 -1.23 7.85 -29.17
C ALA A 317 0.09 7.39 -28.52
N ARG A 318 0.05 6.45 -27.58
CA ARG A 318 1.20 6.01 -26.78
C ARG A 318 1.88 7.16 -26.04
N THR A 319 1.07 8.03 -25.43
CA THR A 319 1.54 9.21 -24.69
C THR A 319 1.19 9.09 -23.23
N LEU A 320 2.15 9.40 -22.34
CA LEU A 320 1.92 9.55 -20.90
C LEU A 320 1.95 11.04 -20.56
N THR A 321 0.83 11.56 -20.07
CA THR A 321 0.66 12.96 -19.65
C THR A 321 0.61 13.04 -18.13
N ILE A 322 1.42 13.93 -17.56
CA ILE A 322 1.44 14.26 -16.13
C ILE A 322 1.17 15.74 -15.95
N ALA A 323 0.24 16.08 -15.04
CA ALA A 323 0.04 17.43 -14.54
C ALA A 323 0.01 17.45 -13.02
N ILE A 324 0.56 18.49 -12.42
CA ILE A 324 0.79 18.64 -10.99
C ILE A 324 -0.16 19.70 -10.43
N SER A 325 -0.79 19.42 -9.30
CA SER A 325 -1.45 20.41 -8.44
C SER A 325 -0.38 21.13 -7.60
N PRO A 326 -0.03 22.39 -7.94
CA PRO A 326 1.14 23.02 -7.36
C PRO A 326 0.90 23.54 -5.94
N ALA A 327 1.90 23.38 -5.07
CA ALA A 327 1.99 24.15 -3.84
C ALA A 327 2.65 25.53 -4.11
N PRO A 328 2.26 26.59 -3.40
CA PRO A 328 2.85 27.92 -3.56
C PRO A 328 4.36 27.92 -3.33
N GLY A 329 5.11 28.53 -4.27
CA GLY A 329 6.55 28.73 -4.12
C GLY A 329 7.41 27.48 -4.31
N VAL A 330 6.84 26.39 -4.79
CA VAL A 330 7.56 25.13 -5.01
C VAL A 330 7.83 24.91 -6.50
N ASN A 331 9.07 24.55 -6.86
CA ASN A 331 9.45 24.17 -8.21
C ASN A 331 9.45 22.65 -8.37
N TYR A 332 8.95 22.18 -9.50
CA TYR A 332 8.78 20.76 -9.79
C TYR A 332 9.61 20.29 -10.97
N THR A 333 9.99 19.03 -10.93
CA THR A 333 10.66 18.34 -12.03
C THR A 333 9.96 17.00 -12.26
N ILE A 334 9.52 16.78 -13.50
CA ILE A 334 8.91 15.52 -13.96
C ILE A 334 9.96 14.75 -14.73
N ARG A 335 10.25 13.51 -14.32
CA ARG A 335 11.13 12.59 -15.05
C ARG A 335 10.32 11.40 -15.52
N PHE A 336 10.42 11.09 -16.80
CA PHE A 336 9.92 9.84 -17.36
C PHE A 336 11.05 8.81 -17.28
N VAL A 337 10.73 7.66 -16.70
CA VAL A 337 11.67 6.57 -16.46
C VAL A 337 11.09 5.29 -17.07
N GLY A 338 11.93 4.49 -17.69
CA GLY A 338 11.47 3.24 -18.29
C GLY A 338 12.60 2.27 -18.55
N SER A 339 12.24 1.09 -19.03
CA SER A 339 13.21 0.11 -19.52
C SER A 339 13.15 0.05 -21.04
N VAL A 340 14.31 0.16 -21.69
CA VAL A 340 14.39 0.34 -23.14
C VAL A 340 15.25 -0.71 -23.82
N ARG A 341 14.89 -1.08 -25.03
CA ARG A 341 15.72 -1.88 -25.95
C ARG A 341 16.70 -0.93 -26.63
N LYS A 342 17.98 -1.15 -26.42
CA LYS A 342 19.06 -0.37 -27.04
C LYS A 342 20.23 -1.29 -27.38
N ASP A 343 20.73 -1.21 -28.59
CA ASP A 343 21.91 -1.95 -29.06
C ASP A 343 21.83 -3.47 -28.79
N GLY A 344 20.65 -4.08 -29.01
CA GLY A 344 20.41 -5.49 -28.80
C GLY A 344 20.21 -5.93 -27.33
N ALA A 345 20.34 -5.01 -26.37
CA ALA A 345 20.15 -5.27 -24.94
C ALA A 345 18.97 -4.50 -24.36
N VAL A 346 18.49 -4.90 -23.19
CA VAL A 346 17.51 -4.15 -22.43
C VAL A 346 18.20 -3.44 -21.26
N GLN A 347 18.03 -2.13 -21.22
CA GLN A 347 18.52 -1.28 -20.15
C GLN A 347 17.37 -0.91 -19.22
N SER A 348 17.46 -1.29 -17.96
CA SER A 348 16.43 -1.05 -16.95
C SER A 348 16.55 0.33 -16.32
N GLY A 349 15.42 0.97 -16.00
CA GLY A 349 15.35 2.17 -15.17
C GLY A 349 16.06 3.39 -15.76
N GLN A 350 15.99 3.58 -17.08
CA GLN A 350 16.61 4.70 -17.77
C GLN A 350 15.75 5.96 -17.64
N ILE A 351 16.38 7.12 -17.39
CA ILE A 351 15.71 8.41 -17.52
C ILE A 351 15.57 8.72 -19.01
N LEU A 352 14.32 8.77 -19.46
CA LEU A 352 13.97 8.96 -20.88
C LEU A 352 13.79 10.44 -21.22
N GLN A 353 13.22 11.21 -20.28
CA GLN A 353 12.98 12.64 -20.41
C GLN A 353 12.98 13.28 -19.03
N THR A 354 13.47 14.52 -18.94
CA THR A 354 13.37 15.38 -17.76
C THR A 354 12.79 16.71 -18.15
N THR A 355 11.70 17.11 -17.50
CA THR A 355 10.98 18.35 -17.81
C THR A 355 10.74 19.13 -16.52
N PRO A 356 11.30 20.35 -16.35
CA PRO A 356 10.92 21.26 -15.28
C PRO A 356 9.51 21.79 -15.52
N GLY A 357 8.77 22.09 -14.45
CA GLY A 357 7.46 22.71 -14.49
C GLY A 357 6.32 21.79 -14.07
N LEU A 358 5.09 22.23 -14.36
CA LEU A 358 3.86 21.64 -13.82
C LEU A 358 3.20 20.60 -14.74
N ARG A 359 3.63 20.52 -15.99
CA ARG A 359 3.06 19.58 -16.96
C ARG A 359 4.13 19.05 -17.90
N ALA A 360 4.07 17.77 -18.16
CA ALA A 360 4.92 17.12 -19.18
C ALA A 360 4.13 16.02 -19.91
N VAL A 361 4.54 15.78 -21.14
CA VAL A 361 4.04 14.67 -21.97
C VAL A 361 5.26 13.89 -22.47
N TYR A 362 5.20 12.57 -22.36
CA TYR A 362 6.17 11.67 -22.95
C TYR A 362 5.52 10.87 -24.07
N GLN A 363 6.11 10.97 -25.26
CA GLN A 363 5.74 10.16 -26.42
C GLN A 363 6.63 8.94 -26.49
N MET A 364 6.06 7.73 -26.35
CA MET A 364 6.82 6.48 -26.49
C MET A 364 7.32 6.28 -27.91
N THR A 365 8.57 5.86 -28.04
CA THR A 365 9.26 5.63 -29.32
C THR A 365 9.02 4.23 -29.90
N GLY A 366 8.56 3.28 -29.07
CA GLY A 366 8.41 1.87 -29.42
C GLY A 366 9.56 0.99 -28.92
N ASN A 367 10.61 1.59 -28.38
CA ASN A 367 11.73 0.85 -27.80
C ASN A 367 11.55 0.55 -26.31
N GLU A 368 10.58 1.22 -25.67
CA GLU A 368 10.31 1.05 -24.24
C GLU A 368 9.53 -0.26 -24.00
N LEU A 369 9.93 -1.00 -22.95
CA LEU A 369 9.14 -2.08 -22.42
C LEU A 369 7.98 -1.55 -21.57
N PHE A 370 8.23 -0.45 -20.89
CA PHE A 370 7.24 0.33 -20.12
C PHE A 370 7.80 1.75 -19.88
N VAL A 371 6.92 2.66 -19.52
CA VAL A 371 7.27 3.99 -19.02
C VAL A 371 6.49 4.30 -17.75
N ARG A 372 7.07 5.03 -16.82
CA ARG A 372 6.46 5.62 -15.63
C ARG A 372 7.00 7.02 -15.39
N ALA A 373 6.32 7.81 -14.58
CA ALA A 373 6.84 9.11 -14.17
C ALA A 373 7.25 9.14 -12.70
N VAL A 374 8.27 9.94 -12.40
CA VAL A 374 8.68 10.35 -11.07
C VAL A 374 8.63 11.86 -11.02
N VAL A 375 7.85 12.41 -10.10
CA VAL A 375 7.79 13.84 -9.84
C VAL A 375 8.53 14.14 -8.55
N SER A 376 9.42 15.12 -8.59
CA SER A 376 10.15 15.64 -7.44
C SER A 376 10.01 17.15 -7.36
N CYS A 377 10.32 17.73 -6.21
CA CYS A 377 10.28 19.18 -6.02
C CYS A 377 11.42 19.65 -5.10
N ASP A 378 11.59 20.97 -5.00
CA ASP A 378 12.55 21.63 -4.12
C ASP A 378 12.00 21.97 -2.73
N ALA A 379 10.80 21.49 -2.40
CA ALA A 379 10.22 21.65 -1.06
C ALA A 379 11.12 21.02 0.01
N PRO A 380 11.07 21.54 1.26
CA PRO A 380 11.85 20.99 2.36
C PRO A 380 11.58 19.50 2.58
N LYS A 381 12.56 18.80 3.11
CA LYS A 381 12.43 17.41 3.55
C LYS A 381 11.31 17.29 4.58
N ILE A 382 10.49 16.26 4.45
CA ILE A 382 9.40 15.96 5.40
C ILE A 382 10.01 15.45 6.71
N LEU A 383 11.04 14.62 6.61
CA LEU A 383 11.69 13.97 7.73
C LEU A 383 13.14 13.63 7.37
N THR A 384 14.07 13.89 8.32
CA THR A 384 15.44 13.40 8.23
C THR A 384 15.55 12.13 9.08
N TYR A 385 15.86 11.04 8.43
CA TYR A 385 16.17 9.78 9.10
C TYR A 385 17.59 9.80 9.64
N ASP A 386 17.81 9.28 10.85
CA ASP A 386 19.13 9.10 11.48
C ASP A 386 20.18 8.61 10.47
N ASN A 387 20.82 9.50 9.73
CA ASN A 387 21.88 9.27 8.74
C ASN A 387 21.58 8.27 7.58
N PHE A 388 20.33 7.79 7.42
CA PHE A 388 20.04 6.71 6.46
C PHE A 388 19.26 7.14 5.22
N CYS A 389 18.29 8.00 5.34
CA CYS A 389 17.63 8.63 4.20
C CYS A 389 16.78 9.83 4.62
N ASP A 390 16.59 10.73 3.67
CA ASP A 390 15.66 11.84 3.81
C ASP A 390 14.35 11.48 3.14
N LEU A 391 13.23 11.63 3.86
CA LEU A 391 11.94 11.60 3.24
C LEU A 391 11.68 12.96 2.58
N VAL A 392 11.67 12.98 1.27
CA VAL A 392 11.39 14.17 0.46
C VAL A 392 10.05 14.01 -0.25
N PRO A 393 9.32 15.12 -0.54
CA PRO A 393 8.11 15.03 -1.32
C PRO A 393 8.40 14.51 -2.73
N LYS A 394 7.75 13.40 -3.09
CA LYS A 394 7.78 12.80 -4.41
C LYS A 394 6.41 12.27 -4.80
N ALA A 395 6.18 12.03 -6.09
CA ALA A 395 5.09 11.19 -6.58
C ALA A 395 5.61 10.24 -7.65
N TRP A 396 5.00 9.04 -7.74
CA TRP A 396 5.36 8.00 -8.71
C TRP A 396 4.09 7.48 -9.37
N THR A 397 4.10 7.45 -10.71
CA THR A 397 3.02 6.81 -11.48
C THR A 397 3.32 5.33 -11.74
N GLN A 398 2.31 4.60 -12.16
CA GLN A 398 2.46 3.18 -12.48
C GLN A 398 3.11 2.97 -13.85
N PRO A 399 3.75 1.79 -14.08
CA PRO A 399 4.26 1.41 -15.39
C PRO A 399 3.12 1.29 -16.40
N VAL A 400 3.22 1.98 -17.53
CA VAL A 400 2.25 1.96 -18.64
C VAL A 400 2.93 1.62 -19.97
N GLY A 401 2.11 1.37 -21.01
CA GLY A 401 2.58 1.13 -22.38
C GLY A 401 3.26 -0.24 -22.56
N TRP A 402 3.20 -1.12 -21.57
CA TRP A 402 3.73 -2.48 -21.65
C TRP A 402 2.78 -3.42 -22.39
N THR A 403 3.36 -4.43 -23.00
CA THR A 403 2.63 -5.55 -23.60
C THR A 403 3.30 -6.85 -23.18
N LEU A 404 2.51 -7.87 -22.93
CA LEU A 404 3.07 -9.22 -22.77
C LEU A 404 3.46 -9.74 -24.14
N ALA A 405 4.60 -10.40 -24.22
CA ALA A 405 4.96 -11.15 -25.42
C ALA A 405 3.91 -12.25 -25.66
N PRO A 406 3.51 -12.49 -26.92
CA PRO A 406 2.55 -13.53 -27.27
C PRO A 406 3.05 -14.94 -26.91
#